data_887074c1504eb5559393bc842d307408
#
_entry.id   887074c1504eb5559393bc842d307408
#
_cell.length_a   1.000
_cell.length_b   1.000
_cell.length_c   1.000
_cell.angle_alpha   90.00
_cell.angle_beta   90.00
_cell.angle_gamma   90.00
#
_symmetry.space_group_name_H-M   'P 1'
#
loop_
_entity.id
_entity.type
_entity.pdbx_description
1 polymer ?
#
loop_
_entity_poly.entity_id
_entity_poly.type
_entity_poly.pdbx_seq_one_letter_code
_entity_poly.pdbx_strand_id
1 'polypeptide(L)'
;MTLCCIGSHSALDVACGARAMGLGNVIVTAKGRERTYAYHYARAEAPARGCVERTLAVDTFPDILRDDVQEALFAANAIFVANRSFEVYLHQRFSYDEIEQKMGVPFFGNRALLRAEERDEPGNQYALLRAAEIVHPRQFASPGDIDRLAIVKAPHAKVSFERAFFLCSSPLEYRETSQRLTRDGLVTAEGLAAAVIEEYALGPSINLNFFYSPILGELELMGTDTRRQTNLEGFRNVPPASLDALRGVPMRLEEAGHIAATLTESMLEEAFAMGERFVAATQRAGTPGVVGPFALQCVIVAGPPKAFVCYDVSLRIPGSPGTRYTPYSAYRWGRDLSVGERIAMEVVFARDADRLADILT
;
A
#
# COMPACT_ATOMS: atom_id res chain seq x y z
N MET A 1 -1.60 3.29 -25.93
CA MET A 1 -1.74 2.72 -24.59
C MET A 1 -2.18 3.79 -23.60
N THR A 2 -3.00 3.41 -22.65
CA THR A 2 -3.59 4.32 -21.68
C THR A 2 -3.44 3.72 -20.28
N LEU A 3 -2.89 4.43 -19.31
CA LEU A 3 -2.87 3.95 -17.92
C LEU A 3 -4.22 4.25 -17.27
N CYS A 4 -4.73 3.30 -16.52
CA CYS A 4 -6.00 3.43 -15.81
C CYS A 4 -5.82 3.08 -14.33
N CYS A 5 -6.48 3.81 -13.43
CA CYS A 5 -6.62 3.44 -12.03
C CYS A 5 -7.92 4.00 -11.43
N ILE A 6 -8.30 3.56 -10.23
CA ILE A 6 -9.41 4.16 -9.51
C ILE A 6 -9.01 5.50 -8.90
N GLY A 7 -9.95 6.44 -8.84
CA GLY A 7 -9.77 7.80 -8.30
C GLY A 7 -9.58 7.83 -6.78
N SER A 8 -8.43 7.36 -6.32
CA SER A 8 -8.03 7.29 -4.93
C SER A 8 -6.53 7.62 -4.79
N HIS A 9 -5.88 7.16 -3.70
CA HIS A 9 -4.46 7.39 -3.46
C HIS A 9 -3.59 7.09 -4.69
N SER A 10 -2.68 8.01 -5.03
CA SER A 10 -1.73 7.93 -6.16
C SER A 10 -2.33 7.99 -7.57
N ALA A 11 -3.65 8.16 -7.73
CA ALA A 11 -4.26 8.27 -9.06
C ALA A 11 -3.74 9.47 -9.86
N LEU A 12 -3.53 10.61 -9.22
CA LEU A 12 -2.93 11.78 -9.86
C LEU A 12 -1.47 11.56 -10.25
N ASP A 13 -0.74 10.79 -9.44
CA ASP A 13 0.64 10.42 -9.73
C ASP A 13 0.74 9.54 -10.98
N VAL A 14 -0.15 8.52 -11.10
CA VAL A 14 -0.26 7.69 -12.30
C VAL A 14 -0.62 8.52 -13.54
N ALA A 15 -1.60 9.44 -13.42
CA ALA A 15 -1.99 10.30 -14.53
C ALA A 15 -0.86 11.24 -14.96
N CYS A 16 -0.14 11.84 -13.99
CA CYS A 16 1.02 12.68 -14.28
C CYS A 16 2.14 11.87 -14.94
N GLY A 17 2.43 10.67 -14.46
CA GLY A 17 3.44 9.79 -15.03
C GLY A 17 3.10 9.36 -16.45
N ALA A 18 1.85 8.94 -16.70
CA ALA A 18 1.39 8.62 -18.04
C ALA A 18 1.62 9.78 -19.02
N ARG A 19 1.20 10.98 -18.63
CA ARG A 19 1.41 12.18 -19.43
C ARG A 19 2.88 12.49 -19.69
N ALA A 20 3.73 12.36 -18.67
CA ALA A 20 5.17 12.62 -18.81
C ALA A 20 5.84 11.68 -19.83
N MET A 21 5.32 10.46 -19.97
CA MET A 21 5.82 9.44 -20.89
C MET A 21 5.03 9.37 -22.22
N GLY A 22 4.14 10.32 -22.49
CA GLY A 22 3.34 10.34 -23.72
C GLY A 22 2.27 9.27 -23.83
N LEU A 23 1.87 8.67 -22.70
CA LEU A 23 0.75 7.73 -22.61
C LEU A 23 -0.54 8.47 -22.27
N GLY A 24 -1.68 7.94 -22.73
CA GLY A 24 -2.98 8.38 -22.28
C GLY A 24 -3.26 7.99 -20.83
N ASN A 25 -4.28 8.61 -20.22
CA ASN A 25 -4.75 8.17 -18.91
C ASN A 25 -6.27 8.27 -18.75
N VAL A 26 -6.82 7.35 -17.95
CA VAL A 26 -8.23 7.31 -17.55
C VAL A 26 -8.31 7.07 -16.05
N ILE A 27 -9.02 7.94 -15.33
CA ILE A 27 -9.29 7.75 -13.91
C ILE A 27 -10.75 7.32 -13.73
N VAL A 28 -10.97 6.14 -13.16
CA VAL A 28 -12.31 5.68 -12.79
C VAL A 28 -12.71 6.37 -11.50
N THR A 29 -13.77 7.19 -11.55
CA THR A 29 -14.19 8.04 -10.43
C THR A 29 -15.52 7.56 -9.86
N ALA A 30 -15.59 7.37 -8.54
CA ALA A 30 -16.85 7.11 -7.88
C ALA A 30 -17.62 8.42 -7.62
N LYS A 31 -18.96 8.32 -7.58
CA LYS A 31 -19.87 9.42 -7.30
C LYS A 31 -19.46 10.22 -6.05
N GLY A 32 -19.38 11.54 -6.18
CA GLY A 32 -18.95 12.46 -5.13
C GLY A 32 -17.43 12.66 -5.03
N ARG A 33 -16.62 11.96 -5.85
CA ARG A 33 -15.16 12.10 -5.90
C ARG A 33 -14.63 12.62 -7.25
N GLU A 34 -15.50 13.00 -8.16
CA GLU A 34 -15.17 13.34 -9.55
C GLU A 34 -14.40 14.67 -9.64
N ARG A 35 -14.75 15.66 -8.82
CA ARG A 35 -14.24 17.04 -8.96
C ARG A 35 -12.72 17.16 -8.90
N THR A 36 -12.07 16.33 -8.09
CA THR A 36 -10.61 16.32 -8.03
C THR A 36 -10.01 16.04 -9.40
N TYR A 37 -10.54 15.06 -10.11
CA TYR A 37 -9.99 14.56 -11.37
C TYR A 37 -10.55 15.29 -12.59
N ALA A 38 -11.87 15.40 -12.65
CA ALA A 38 -12.57 15.96 -13.80
C ALA A 38 -12.56 17.49 -13.86
N TYR A 39 -12.18 18.17 -12.76
CA TYR A 39 -12.17 19.62 -12.70
C TYR A 39 -10.82 20.20 -12.27
N HIS A 40 -10.36 19.88 -11.03
CA HIS A 40 -9.16 20.54 -10.48
C HIS A 40 -7.87 20.12 -11.20
N TYR A 41 -7.77 18.86 -11.60
CA TYR A 41 -6.59 18.32 -12.29
C TYR A 41 -6.88 17.84 -13.71
N ALA A 42 -8.04 18.19 -14.26
CA ALA A 42 -8.35 17.96 -15.66
C ALA A 42 -7.35 18.66 -16.56
N ARG A 43 -6.93 17.97 -17.63
CA ARG A 43 -6.02 18.52 -18.62
C ARG A 43 -6.65 19.73 -19.33
N ALA A 44 -5.88 20.79 -19.47
CA ALA A 44 -6.21 21.95 -20.29
C ALA A 44 -4.97 22.35 -21.09
N GLU A 45 -5.19 22.84 -22.32
CA GLU A 45 -4.11 23.18 -23.25
C GLU A 45 -3.67 24.64 -23.13
N ALA A 46 -4.58 25.54 -22.83
CA ALA A 46 -4.30 26.96 -22.74
C ALA A 46 -4.84 27.60 -21.44
N PRO A 47 -4.02 27.93 -20.46
CA PRO A 47 -2.61 27.53 -20.35
C PRO A 47 -2.48 26.02 -20.07
N ALA A 48 -1.38 25.40 -20.49
CA ALA A 48 -1.12 23.98 -20.28
C ALA A 48 -1.07 23.65 -18.79
N ARG A 49 -2.05 22.87 -18.30
CA ARG A 49 -2.16 22.46 -16.90
C ARG A 49 -2.92 21.15 -16.76
N GLY A 50 -2.92 20.61 -15.54
CA GLY A 50 -3.60 19.35 -15.21
C GLY A 50 -2.92 18.14 -15.85
N CYS A 51 -3.26 16.96 -15.40
CA CYS A 51 -2.69 15.72 -15.91
C CYS A 51 -3.76 14.66 -16.27
N VAL A 52 -4.99 14.83 -15.83
CA VAL A 52 -6.06 13.87 -16.09
C VAL A 52 -6.70 14.16 -17.44
N GLU A 53 -6.57 13.22 -18.38
CA GLU A 53 -7.12 13.35 -19.74
C GLU A 53 -8.60 12.97 -19.79
N ARG A 54 -8.95 11.86 -19.13
CA ARG A 54 -10.33 11.35 -19.11
C ARG A 54 -10.69 10.81 -17.73
N THR A 55 -11.96 10.93 -17.39
CA THR A 55 -12.57 10.27 -16.27
C THR A 55 -13.68 9.33 -16.75
N LEU A 56 -13.82 8.17 -16.10
CA LEU A 56 -14.94 7.27 -16.29
C LEU A 56 -15.70 7.20 -14.97
N ALA A 57 -16.93 7.74 -14.97
CA ALA A 57 -17.73 7.80 -13.75
C ALA A 57 -18.48 6.49 -13.50
N VAL A 58 -18.44 6.03 -12.25
CA VAL A 58 -19.19 4.89 -11.73
C VAL A 58 -19.94 5.30 -10.45
N ASP A 59 -20.96 4.58 -10.06
CA ASP A 59 -21.67 4.88 -8.81
C ASP A 59 -20.78 4.56 -7.61
N THR A 60 -20.11 3.39 -7.62
CA THR A 60 -19.18 2.93 -6.59
C THR A 60 -17.94 2.31 -7.24
N PHE A 61 -16.81 2.25 -6.55
CA PHE A 61 -15.60 1.66 -7.14
C PHE A 61 -15.72 0.19 -7.53
N PRO A 62 -16.46 -0.69 -6.80
CA PRO A 62 -16.73 -2.05 -7.27
C PRO A 62 -17.37 -2.15 -8.66
N ASP A 63 -18.06 -1.11 -9.12
CA ASP A 63 -18.69 -1.08 -10.44
C ASP A 63 -17.67 -1.04 -11.59
N ILE A 64 -16.38 -0.87 -11.30
CA ILE A 64 -15.30 -1.04 -12.30
C ILE A 64 -15.33 -2.44 -12.93
N LEU A 65 -15.81 -3.45 -12.22
CA LEU A 65 -15.91 -4.83 -12.69
C LEU A 65 -17.16 -5.12 -13.54
N ARG A 66 -17.98 -4.13 -13.84
CA ARG A 66 -19.12 -4.28 -14.75
C ARG A 66 -18.65 -4.41 -16.18
N ASP A 67 -19.34 -5.21 -16.97
CA ASP A 67 -18.97 -5.49 -18.37
C ASP A 67 -18.87 -4.21 -19.20
N ASP A 68 -19.85 -3.29 -19.08
CA ASP A 68 -19.86 -2.02 -19.81
C ASP A 68 -18.67 -1.12 -19.47
N VAL A 69 -18.22 -1.15 -18.21
CA VAL A 69 -17.03 -0.41 -17.75
C VAL A 69 -15.75 -1.06 -18.27
N GLN A 70 -15.67 -2.39 -18.21
CA GLN A 70 -14.53 -3.13 -18.77
C GLN A 70 -14.43 -2.94 -20.28
N GLU A 71 -15.53 -2.98 -21.02
CA GLU A 71 -15.56 -2.69 -22.46
C GLU A 71 -15.07 -1.27 -22.77
N ALA A 72 -15.50 -0.26 -21.99
CA ALA A 72 -15.04 1.12 -22.16
C ALA A 72 -13.54 1.27 -21.91
N LEU A 73 -12.99 0.54 -20.93
CA LEU A 73 -11.55 0.51 -20.64
C LEU A 73 -10.77 -0.21 -21.74
N PHE A 74 -11.29 -1.34 -22.27
CA PHE A 74 -10.72 -2.03 -23.43
C PHE A 74 -10.69 -1.13 -24.67
N ALA A 75 -11.79 -0.46 -24.98
CA ALA A 75 -11.86 0.50 -26.08
C ALA A 75 -10.86 1.65 -25.93
N ALA A 76 -10.49 1.98 -24.69
CA ALA A 76 -9.47 2.96 -24.38
C ALA A 76 -8.03 2.42 -24.52
N ASN A 77 -7.83 1.14 -24.84
CA ASN A 77 -6.54 0.46 -24.79
C ASN A 77 -5.86 0.64 -23.42
N ALA A 78 -6.64 0.41 -22.33
CA ALA A 78 -6.22 0.66 -20.98
C ALA A 78 -5.39 -0.49 -20.41
N ILE A 79 -4.38 -0.11 -19.62
CA ILE A 79 -3.65 -0.98 -18.69
C ILE A 79 -4.04 -0.50 -17.29
N PHE A 80 -4.64 -1.37 -16.51
CA PHE A 80 -5.05 -1.04 -15.15
C PHE A 80 -3.87 -1.12 -14.20
N VAL A 81 -3.74 -0.12 -13.34
CA VAL A 81 -2.70 -0.02 -12.30
C VAL A 81 -3.38 0.01 -10.94
N ALA A 82 -3.13 -1.01 -10.11
CA ALA A 82 -3.66 -1.06 -8.76
C ALA A 82 -3.00 -0.01 -7.87
N ASN A 83 -3.82 0.80 -7.24
CA ASN A 83 -3.41 1.76 -6.23
C ASN A 83 -3.91 1.34 -4.84
N ARG A 84 -3.41 1.99 -3.80
CA ARG A 84 -3.55 1.58 -2.39
C ARG A 84 -4.94 1.12 -1.95
N SER A 85 -5.98 1.70 -2.47
CA SER A 85 -7.33 1.44 -1.98
C SER A 85 -8.13 0.51 -2.90
N PHE A 86 -7.50 -0.05 -3.93
CA PHE A 86 -8.19 -0.87 -4.92
C PHE A 86 -8.89 -2.06 -4.26
N GLU A 87 -8.14 -2.92 -3.57
CA GLU A 87 -8.69 -4.11 -2.92
C GLU A 87 -9.72 -3.74 -1.85
N VAL A 88 -9.40 -2.75 -1.01
CA VAL A 88 -10.28 -2.31 0.07
C VAL A 88 -11.68 -1.92 -0.43
N TYR A 89 -11.76 -1.27 -1.59
CA TYR A 89 -13.05 -0.90 -2.17
C TYR A 89 -13.74 -2.09 -2.83
N LEU A 90 -13.02 -2.90 -3.58
CA LEU A 90 -13.63 -4.01 -4.33
C LEU A 90 -14.02 -5.16 -3.41
N HIS A 91 -13.21 -5.44 -2.38
CA HIS A 91 -13.45 -6.52 -1.42
C HIS A 91 -14.69 -6.32 -0.54
N GLN A 92 -15.25 -5.11 -0.52
CA GLN A 92 -16.56 -4.87 0.09
C GLN A 92 -17.70 -5.64 -0.61
N ARG A 93 -17.50 -6.04 -1.87
CA ARG A 93 -18.54 -6.66 -2.71
C ARG A 93 -18.11 -7.94 -3.41
N PHE A 94 -16.82 -8.14 -3.64
CA PHE A 94 -16.25 -9.24 -4.41
C PHE A 94 -15.12 -9.93 -3.64
N SER A 95 -15.02 -11.25 -3.78
CA SER A 95 -13.85 -12.02 -3.35
C SER A 95 -12.65 -11.74 -4.26
N TYR A 96 -11.46 -12.13 -3.83
CA TYR A 96 -10.25 -12.03 -4.67
C TYR A 96 -10.39 -12.81 -5.97
N ASP A 97 -10.95 -14.02 -5.93
CA ASP A 97 -11.18 -14.83 -7.12
C ASP A 97 -12.10 -14.13 -8.13
N GLU A 98 -13.17 -13.49 -7.65
CA GLU A 98 -14.06 -12.71 -8.49
C GLU A 98 -13.38 -11.47 -9.07
N ILE A 99 -12.56 -10.77 -8.29
CA ILE A 99 -11.79 -9.61 -8.76
C ILE A 99 -10.83 -10.02 -9.86
N GLU A 100 -10.08 -11.10 -9.65
CA GLU A 100 -9.12 -11.64 -10.61
C GLU A 100 -9.78 -12.08 -11.90
N GLN A 101 -10.95 -12.74 -11.82
CA GLN A 101 -11.70 -13.22 -12.98
C GLN A 101 -12.41 -12.12 -13.76
N LYS A 102 -12.97 -11.12 -13.07
CA LYS A 102 -13.79 -10.07 -13.68
C LYS A 102 -12.98 -8.87 -14.18
N MET A 103 -11.76 -8.69 -13.68
CA MET A 103 -10.86 -7.66 -14.19
C MET A 103 -10.29 -8.11 -15.53
N GLY A 104 -11.02 -7.86 -16.62
CA GLY A 104 -10.68 -8.31 -17.96
C GLY A 104 -9.58 -7.50 -18.63
N VAL A 105 -9.43 -6.21 -18.32
CA VAL A 105 -8.38 -5.37 -18.91
C VAL A 105 -6.99 -5.79 -18.42
N PRO A 106 -5.93 -5.63 -19.28
CA PRO A 106 -4.56 -5.90 -18.88
C PRO A 106 -4.21 -5.18 -17.57
N PHE A 107 -3.59 -5.91 -16.66
CA PHE A 107 -3.28 -5.44 -15.32
C PHE A 107 -1.76 -5.29 -15.16
N PHE A 108 -1.28 -4.10 -14.84
CA PHE A 108 0.14 -3.85 -14.55
C PHE A 108 0.54 -4.51 -13.24
N GLY A 109 1.51 -5.38 -13.29
CA GLY A 109 1.95 -6.14 -12.13
C GLY A 109 1.29 -7.52 -12.03
N ASN A 110 1.43 -8.15 -10.89
CA ASN A 110 0.86 -9.47 -10.60
C ASN A 110 -0.45 -9.34 -9.83
N ARG A 111 -1.60 -9.47 -10.52
CA ARG A 111 -2.92 -9.35 -9.89
C ARG A 111 -3.18 -10.42 -8.83
N ALA A 112 -2.68 -11.63 -9.02
CA ALA A 112 -2.87 -12.73 -8.07
C ALA A 112 -2.05 -12.54 -6.76
N LEU A 113 -1.01 -11.70 -6.80
CA LEU A 113 -0.19 -11.43 -5.62
C LEU A 113 -0.86 -10.45 -4.65
N LEU A 114 -1.85 -9.66 -5.10
CA LEU A 114 -2.51 -8.65 -4.26
C LEU A 114 -3.15 -9.25 -3.01
N ARG A 115 -3.75 -10.44 -3.12
CA ARG A 115 -4.35 -11.13 -1.97
C ARG A 115 -3.38 -11.42 -0.84
N ALA A 116 -2.08 -11.52 -1.14
CA ALA A 116 -1.06 -11.76 -0.11
C ALA A 116 -0.88 -10.59 0.87
N GLU A 117 -1.46 -9.42 0.61
CA GLU A 117 -1.53 -8.33 1.61
C GLU A 117 -2.49 -8.67 2.77
N GLU A 118 -3.50 -9.54 2.55
CA GLU A 118 -4.40 -9.97 3.61
C GLU A 118 -3.75 -11.01 4.52
N ARG A 119 -4.05 -10.93 5.82
CA ARG A 119 -3.37 -11.72 6.85
C ARG A 119 -3.93 -13.11 7.03
N ASP A 120 -5.16 -13.34 6.58
CA ASP A 120 -5.92 -14.59 6.65
C ASP A 120 -5.86 -15.40 5.34
N GLU A 121 -5.29 -14.83 4.27
CA GLU A 121 -5.10 -15.53 3.01
C GLU A 121 -3.92 -16.52 3.05
N PRO A 122 -4.03 -17.68 2.38
CA PRO A 122 -2.89 -18.59 2.20
C PRO A 122 -1.75 -17.89 1.42
N GLY A 123 -0.51 -18.09 1.86
CA GLY A 123 0.64 -17.45 1.21
C GLY A 123 0.76 -15.95 1.46
N ASN A 124 0.13 -15.45 2.52
CA ASN A 124 0.08 -14.04 2.89
C ASN A 124 1.45 -13.39 3.13
N GLN A 125 1.43 -12.09 3.39
CA GLN A 125 2.62 -11.27 3.60
C GLN A 125 3.60 -11.85 4.65
N TYR A 126 3.12 -12.49 5.73
CA TYR A 126 4.01 -13.11 6.71
C TYR A 126 4.70 -14.36 6.15
N ALA A 127 4.00 -15.14 5.31
CA ALA A 127 4.63 -16.27 4.62
C ALA A 127 5.74 -15.79 3.67
N LEU A 128 5.49 -14.69 2.93
CA LEU A 128 6.48 -14.07 2.06
C LEU A 128 7.67 -13.50 2.84
N LEU A 129 7.41 -12.80 3.97
CA LEU A 129 8.47 -12.28 4.83
C LEU A 129 9.36 -13.40 5.40
N ARG A 130 8.76 -14.51 5.86
CA ARG A 130 9.52 -15.69 6.32
C ARG A 130 10.33 -16.32 5.19
N ALA A 131 9.73 -16.49 4.00
CA ALA A 131 10.43 -17.05 2.84
C ALA A 131 11.58 -16.15 2.33
N ALA A 132 11.50 -14.85 2.61
CA ALA A 132 12.55 -13.87 2.32
C ALA A 132 13.55 -13.68 3.47
N GLU A 133 13.39 -14.40 4.57
CA GLU A 133 14.21 -14.25 5.79
C GLU A 133 14.26 -12.79 6.28
N ILE A 134 13.12 -12.10 6.19
CA ILE A 134 12.96 -10.73 6.69
C ILE A 134 12.42 -10.77 8.10
N VAL A 135 13.10 -10.08 9.01
CA VAL A 135 12.68 -9.96 10.41
C VAL A 135 11.33 -9.25 10.46
N HIS A 136 10.37 -9.87 11.11
CA HIS A 136 9.04 -9.33 11.35
C HIS A 136 8.69 -9.45 12.84
N PRO A 137 7.67 -8.71 13.36
CA PRO A 137 7.27 -8.82 14.76
C PRO A 137 6.95 -10.25 15.17
N ARG A 138 7.33 -10.63 16.39
CA ARG A 138 6.95 -11.93 16.95
C ARG A 138 5.44 -12.03 17.02
N GLN A 139 4.88 -13.10 16.48
CA GLN A 139 3.46 -13.40 16.58
C GLN A 139 3.18 -14.26 17.82
N PHE A 140 2.08 -13.98 18.50
CA PHE A 140 1.57 -14.76 19.63
C PHE A 140 0.50 -15.71 19.14
N ALA A 141 0.59 -16.98 19.52
CA ALA A 141 -0.36 -18.01 19.11
C ALA A 141 -1.75 -17.80 19.73
N SER A 142 -1.79 -17.23 20.93
CA SER A 142 -3.02 -16.95 21.66
C SER A 142 -2.90 -15.68 22.50
N PRO A 143 -4.02 -15.06 22.90
CA PRO A 143 -3.99 -13.96 23.86
C PRO A 143 -3.33 -14.33 25.21
N GLY A 144 -3.34 -15.61 25.58
CA GLY A 144 -2.70 -16.10 26.81
C GLY A 144 -1.17 -16.01 26.79
N ASP A 145 -0.57 -15.93 25.59
CA ASP A 145 0.88 -15.88 25.41
C ASP A 145 1.46 -14.46 25.43
N ILE A 146 0.63 -13.44 25.59
CA ILE A 146 1.06 -12.04 25.59
C ILE A 146 1.90 -11.77 26.85
N ASP A 147 3.20 -11.57 26.64
CA ASP A 147 4.20 -11.33 27.69
C ASP A 147 4.85 -9.93 27.63
N ARG A 148 4.46 -9.11 26.65
CA ARG A 148 4.98 -7.78 26.36
C ARG A 148 3.97 -6.93 25.61
N LEU A 149 4.32 -5.67 25.32
CA LEU A 149 3.49 -4.79 24.51
C LEU A 149 3.23 -5.42 23.15
N ALA A 150 1.97 -5.64 22.84
CA ALA A 150 1.48 -6.27 21.63
C ALA A 150 0.44 -5.38 20.94
N ILE A 151 0.31 -5.54 19.63
CA ILE A 151 -0.77 -4.99 18.83
C ILE A 151 -1.66 -6.12 18.33
N VAL A 152 -2.96 -5.97 18.50
CA VAL A 152 -3.98 -6.88 17.99
C VAL A 152 -4.53 -6.28 16.70
N LYS A 153 -4.44 -7.02 15.62
CA LYS A 153 -4.84 -6.59 14.27
C LYS A 153 -6.02 -7.44 13.79
N ALA A 154 -7.25 -6.99 14.04
CA ALA A 154 -8.43 -7.67 13.53
C ALA A 154 -8.62 -7.37 12.02
N PRO A 155 -8.94 -8.38 11.19
CA PRO A 155 -8.99 -8.22 9.73
C PRO A 155 -10.13 -7.32 9.24
N HIS A 156 -11.26 -7.26 9.98
CA HIS A 156 -12.45 -6.52 9.56
C HIS A 156 -12.98 -5.62 10.68
N ALA A 157 -13.17 -4.32 10.37
CA ALA A 157 -13.96 -3.42 11.18
C ALA A 157 -15.37 -3.30 10.59
N LYS A 158 -16.42 -3.37 11.43
CA LYS A 158 -17.82 -3.22 10.99
C LYS A 158 -18.17 -1.82 10.47
N VAL A 159 -17.38 -0.81 10.81
CA VAL A 159 -17.64 0.59 10.47
C VAL A 159 -16.41 1.19 9.79
N SER A 160 -16.55 1.44 8.50
CA SER A 160 -15.72 2.23 7.59
C SER A 160 -14.18 2.15 7.73
N PHE A 161 -13.54 1.66 6.70
CA PHE A 161 -12.15 1.91 6.28
C PHE A 161 -11.00 1.61 7.25
N GLU A 162 -11.24 1.26 8.52
CA GLU A 162 -10.21 1.04 9.50
C GLU A 162 -10.22 -0.38 10.05
N ARG A 163 -9.06 -0.98 10.00
CA ARG A 163 -8.76 -2.22 10.73
C ARG A 163 -8.84 -1.89 12.22
N ALA A 164 -9.58 -2.68 12.99
CA ALA A 164 -9.64 -2.50 14.44
C ALA A 164 -8.31 -2.93 15.05
N PHE A 165 -7.48 -1.97 15.39
CA PHE A 165 -6.21 -2.18 16.07
C PHE A 165 -6.33 -1.71 17.52
N PHE A 166 -5.79 -2.51 18.44
CA PHE A 166 -5.61 -2.07 19.82
C PHE A 166 -4.32 -2.63 20.41
N LEU A 167 -3.81 -1.94 21.42
CA LEU A 167 -2.61 -2.34 22.15
C LEU A 167 -2.99 -3.01 23.47
N CYS A 168 -2.18 -3.98 23.89
CA CYS A 168 -2.26 -4.61 25.20
C CYS A 168 -0.89 -5.19 25.57
N SER A 169 -0.60 -5.32 26.84
CA SER A 169 0.67 -5.81 27.37
C SER A 169 0.55 -7.10 28.21
N SER A 170 -0.68 -7.58 28.36
CA SER A 170 -0.98 -8.79 29.11
C SER A 170 -2.28 -9.45 28.66
N PRO A 171 -2.50 -10.75 28.99
CA PRO A 171 -3.78 -11.42 28.72
C PRO A 171 -4.98 -10.77 29.40
N LEU A 172 -4.78 -10.15 30.55
CA LEU A 172 -5.85 -9.44 31.25
C LEU A 172 -6.26 -8.19 30.48
N GLU A 173 -5.30 -7.36 30.09
CA GLU A 173 -5.55 -6.13 29.31
C GLU A 173 -6.16 -6.43 27.94
N TYR A 174 -5.73 -7.52 27.28
CA TYR A 174 -6.38 -8.02 26.07
C TYR A 174 -7.87 -8.28 26.30
N ARG A 175 -8.21 -9.03 27.37
CA ARG A 175 -9.60 -9.39 27.68
C ARG A 175 -10.45 -8.17 27.95
N GLU A 176 -9.98 -7.25 28.79
CA GLU A 176 -10.71 -6.03 29.11
C GLU A 176 -10.94 -5.15 27.89
N THR A 177 -9.90 -4.96 27.07
CA THR A 177 -9.97 -4.13 25.86
C THR A 177 -10.86 -4.76 24.79
N SER A 178 -10.71 -6.07 24.53
CA SER A 178 -11.51 -6.76 23.54
C SER A 178 -13.00 -6.76 23.92
N GLN A 179 -13.33 -7.01 25.21
CA GLN A 179 -14.72 -6.94 25.70
C GLN A 179 -15.33 -5.55 25.55
N ARG A 180 -14.56 -4.50 25.86
CA ARG A 180 -15.00 -3.11 25.67
C ARG A 180 -15.28 -2.83 24.20
N LEU A 181 -14.32 -3.11 23.30
CA LEU A 181 -14.44 -2.85 21.87
C LEU A 181 -15.59 -3.65 21.23
N THR A 182 -15.83 -4.89 21.68
CA THR A 182 -16.98 -5.69 21.23
C THR A 182 -18.30 -5.08 21.69
N ARG A 183 -18.40 -4.64 22.95
CA ARG A 183 -19.59 -3.96 23.49
C ARG A 183 -19.89 -2.65 22.73
N ASP A 184 -18.84 -1.91 22.39
CA ASP A 184 -18.95 -0.65 21.65
C ASP A 184 -19.20 -0.86 20.14
N GLY A 185 -19.29 -2.14 19.68
CA GLY A 185 -19.54 -2.50 18.29
C GLY A 185 -18.38 -2.21 17.33
N LEU A 186 -17.19 -1.94 17.85
CA LEU A 186 -16.00 -1.61 17.05
C LEU A 186 -15.29 -2.86 16.51
N VAL A 187 -15.41 -4.01 17.20
CA VAL A 187 -14.84 -5.30 16.81
C VAL A 187 -15.86 -6.40 16.98
N THR A 188 -15.85 -7.40 16.11
CA THR A 188 -16.71 -8.59 16.25
C THR A 188 -15.96 -9.74 16.91
N ALA A 189 -16.69 -10.73 17.43
CA ALA A 189 -16.09 -11.94 17.98
C ALA A 189 -15.33 -12.73 16.91
N GLU A 190 -15.88 -12.80 15.70
CA GLU A 190 -15.25 -13.42 14.53
C GLU A 190 -13.98 -12.68 14.13
N GLY A 191 -14.01 -11.34 14.11
CA GLY A 191 -12.83 -10.51 13.83
C GLY A 191 -11.73 -10.70 14.87
N LEU A 192 -12.08 -10.87 16.16
CA LEU A 192 -11.12 -11.18 17.21
C LEU A 192 -10.54 -12.60 17.07
N ALA A 193 -11.35 -13.58 16.67
CA ALA A 193 -10.89 -14.95 16.45
C ALA A 193 -9.91 -15.07 15.28
N ALA A 194 -10.07 -14.22 14.26
CA ALA A 194 -9.18 -14.13 13.10
C ALA A 194 -8.04 -13.09 13.27
N ALA A 195 -7.96 -12.43 14.43
CA ALA A 195 -6.96 -11.39 14.66
C ALA A 195 -5.55 -11.95 14.76
N VAL A 196 -4.61 -11.25 14.11
CA VAL A 196 -3.18 -11.45 14.33
C VAL A 196 -2.77 -10.64 15.56
N ILE A 197 -2.14 -11.33 16.52
CA ILE A 197 -1.55 -10.71 17.70
C ILE A 197 -0.03 -10.72 17.52
N GLU A 198 0.59 -9.55 17.52
CA GLU A 198 2.03 -9.47 17.33
C GLU A 198 2.69 -8.47 18.29
N GLU A 199 3.97 -8.62 18.53
CA GLU A 199 4.77 -7.68 19.29
C GLU A 199 4.68 -6.28 18.67
N TYR A 200 4.49 -5.26 19.50
CA TYR A 200 4.56 -3.88 19.05
C TYR A 200 6.00 -3.40 19.04
N ALA A 201 6.64 -3.47 17.87
CA ALA A 201 8.03 -3.03 17.71
C ALA A 201 8.15 -1.53 17.93
N LEU A 202 9.07 -1.11 18.82
CA LEU A 202 9.27 0.28 19.18
C LEU A 202 10.42 0.91 18.40
N GLY A 203 10.13 1.96 17.66
CA GLY A 203 11.10 2.73 16.88
C GLY A 203 10.43 3.66 15.88
N PRO A 204 11.18 4.46 15.14
CA PRO A 204 10.64 5.24 14.04
C PRO A 204 10.16 4.32 12.93
N SER A 205 8.92 4.56 12.44
CA SER A 205 8.40 3.87 11.27
C SER A 205 9.05 4.42 10.01
N ILE A 206 9.33 3.54 9.07
CA ILE A 206 9.86 3.86 7.75
C ILE A 206 9.26 2.91 6.71
N ASN A 207 8.78 3.45 5.61
CA ASN A 207 8.38 2.68 4.46
C ASN A 207 9.53 2.67 3.45
N LEU A 208 9.98 1.48 3.07
CA LEU A 208 10.93 1.28 1.98
C LEU A 208 10.12 1.06 0.71
N ASN A 209 10.03 2.07 -0.15
CA ASN A 209 9.25 2.00 -1.38
C ASN A 209 10.16 1.59 -2.52
N PHE A 210 10.00 0.37 -2.99
CA PHE A 210 10.78 -0.24 -4.06
C PHE A 210 10.02 -0.27 -5.38
N PHE A 211 10.77 -0.50 -6.44
CA PHE A 211 10.28 -0.85 -7.76
C PHE A 211 11.13 -2.00 -8.31
N TYR A 212 10.50 -3.11 -8.69
CA TYR A 212 11.18 -4.18 -9.40
C TYR A 212 10.82 -4.13 -10.88
N SER A 213 11.84 -4.00 -11.73
CA SER A 213 11.71 -4.01 -13.18
C SER A 213 12.12 -5.37 -13.74
N PRO A 214 11.19 -6.21 -14.22
CA PRO A 214 11.57 -7.43 -14.95
C PRO A 214 12.21 -7.12 -16.30
N ILE A 215 11.95 -5.95 -16.87
CA ILE A 215 12.54 -5.54 -18.15
C ILE A 215 14.05 -5.28 -18.00
N LEU A 216 14.44 -4.61 -16.92
CA LEU A 216 15.84 -4.32 -16.60
C LEU A 216 16.50 -5.44 -15.77
N GLY A 217 15.70 -6.30 -15.13
CA GLY A 217 16.17 -7.31 -14.17
C GLY A 217 16.70 -6.72 -12.87
N GLU A 218 16.16 -5.55 -12.43
CA GLU A 218 16.76 -4.75 -11.36
C GLU A 218 15.74 -4.29 -10.32
N LEU A 219 16.21 -4.18 -9.08
CA LEU A 219 15.49 -3.55 -7.97
C LEU A 219 15.93 -2.10 -7.81
N GLU A 220 14.96 -1.22 -7.59
CA GLU A 220 15.18 0.21 -7.35
C GLU A 220 14.54 0.63 -6.04
N LEU A 221 15.21 1.47 -5.26
CA LEU A 221 14.60 2.19 -4.15
C LEU A 221 14.04 3.51 -4.69
N MET A 222 12.72 3.61 -4.80
CA MET A 222 12.05 4.82 -5.29
C MET A 222 12.08 5.95 -4.26
N GLY A 223 12.10 5.59 -3.00
CA GLY A 223 12.14 6.55 -1.91
C GLY A 223 11.70 5.95 -0.59
N THR A 224 11.83 6.73 0.45
CA THR A 224 11.39 6.35 1.80
C THR A 224 10.51 7.42 2.40
N ASP A 225 9.58 7.01 3.26
CA ASP A 225 8.64 7.90 3.91
C ASP A 225 8.19 7.37 5.26
N THR A 226 7.58 8.23 6.05
CA THR A 226 6.89 7.88 7.27
C THR A 226 5.44 8.34 7.21
N ARG A 227 4.53 7.59 7.84
CA ARG A 227 3.11 7.94 7.89
C ARG A 227 2.82 8.99 8.94
N ARG A 228 1.90 9.88 8.59
CA ARG A 228 1.22 10.73 9.56
C ARG A 228 -0.12 10.08 9.94
N GLN A 229 -0.33 9.92 11.23
CA GLN A 229 -1.52 9.23 11.74
C GLN A 229 -2.30 10.14 12.68
N THR A 230 -3.63 10.18 12.49
CA THR A 230 -4.50 10.98 13.31
C THR A 230 -4.48 10.50 14.76
N ASN A 231 -4.75 11.38 15.64
CA ASN A 231 -4.59 11.56 17.06
C ASN A 231 -3.29 11.01 17.68
N LEU A 232 -2.59 10.04 17.10
CA LEU A 232 -1.23 9.66 17.53
C LEU A 232 -0.27 10.86 17.43
N GLU A 233 -0.30 11.59 16.32
CA GLU A 233 0.47 12.83 16.15
C GLU A 233 0.03 13.90 17.16
N GLY A 234 -1.27 13.97 17.46
CA GLY A 234 -1.81 14.86 18.49
C GLY A 234 -1.26 14.53 19.88
N PHE A 235 -1.18 13.25 20.25
CA PHE A 235 -0.63 12.83 21.56
C PHE A 235 0.82 13.27 21.75
N ARG A 236 1.62 13.24 20.70
CA ARG A 236 3.02 13.70 20.74
C ARG A 236 3.18 15.19 21.02
N ASN A 237 2.14 15.98 20.74
CA ASN A 237 2.15 17.43 20.90
C ASN A 237 1.54 17.88 22.23
N VAL A 238 1.00 16.97 23.07
CA VAL A 238 0.44 17.30 24.37
C VAL A 238 1.58 17.55 25.36
N PRO A 239 1.58 18.67 26.05
CA PRO A 239 2.58 18.96 27.11
C PRO A 239 2.58 17.89 28.20
N PRO A 240 3.74 17.52 28.77
CA PRO A 240 3.82 16.48 29.80
C PRO A 240 2.87 16.72 30.99
N ALA A 241 2.64 17.95 31.39
CA ALA A 241 1.71 18.30 32.45
C ALA A 241 0.23 18.00 32.16
N SER A 242 -0.11 17.75 30.88
CA SER A 242 -1.48 17.48 30.45
C SER A 242 -1.67 16.03 29.98
N LEU A 243 -0.69 15.13 30.10
CA LEU A 243 -0.78 13.74 29.64
C LEU A 243 -1.91 12.98 30.33
N ASP A 244 -2.23 13.29 31.60
CA ASP A 244 -3.35 12.65 32.29
C ASP A 244 -4.72 12.91 31.62
N ALA A 245 -4.87 14.00 30.89
CA ALA A 245 -6.07 14.32 30.13
C ALA A 245 -6.28 13.37 28.93
N LEU A 246 -5.23 12.67 28.50
CA LEU A 246 -5.31 11.67 27.44
C LEU A 246 -5.83 10.32 27.91
N ARG A 247 -5.94 10.10 29.23
CA ARG A 247 -6.50 8.87 29.78
C ARG A 247 -7.95 8.71 29.29
N GLY A 248 -8.23 7.59 28.62
CA GLY A 248 -9.55 7.32 28.05
C GLY A 248 -9.78 7.89 26.65
N VAL A 249 -8.86 8.66 26.08
CA VAL A 249 -8.91 9.02 24.66
C VAL A 249 -8.42 7.83 23.84
N PRO A 250 -9.26 7.22 23.01
CA PRO A 250 -8.84 6.07 22.20
C PRO A 250 -7.79 6.50 21.19
N MET A 251 -6.67 5.75 21.14
CA MET A 251 -5.67 5.94 20.11
C MET A 251 -6.22 5.49 18.77
N ARG A 252 -6.10 6.36 17.75
CA ARG A 252 -6.50 6.06 16.37
C ARG A 252 -5.30 6.18 15.45
N LEU A 253 -5.13 5.17 14.61
CA LEU A 253 -4.02 5.07 13.66
C LEU A 253 -4.51 5.33 12.23
N GLU A 254 -5.39 6.31 12.07
CA GLU A 254 -5.91 6.72 10.77
C GLU A 254 -4.84 7.48 9.99
N GLU A 255 -4.63 7.10 8.75
CA GLU A 255 -3.64 7.77 7.92
C GLU A 255 -4.14 9.14 7.46
N ALA A 256 -3.38 10.18 7.77
CA ALA A 256 -3.62 11.56 7.36
C ALA A 256 -2.67 12.01 6.23
N GLY A 257 -1.65 11.22 5.89
CA GLY A 257 -0.68 11.52 4.85
C GLY A 257 0.71 10.93 5.14
N HIS A 258 1.66 11.30 4.29
CA HIS A 258 3.04 10.82 4.36
C HIS A 258 4.02 11.98 4.39
N ILE A 259 5.16 11.78 5.03
CA ILE A 259 6.30 12.69 5.03
C ILE A 259 7.48 11.96 4.40
N ALA A 260 8.10 12.55 3.39
CA ALA A 260 9.35 12.07 2.84
C ALA A 260 10.42 12.07 3.94
N ALA A 261 11.13 10.98 4.07
CA ALA A 261 12.19 10.78 5.05
C ALA A 261 13.37 10.10 4.39
N THR A 262 14.58 10.28 4.89
CA THR A 262 15.77 9.58 4.39
C THR A 262 16.31 8.63 5.44
N LEU A 263 16.91 7.53 4.96
CA LEU A 263 17.70 6.62 5.79
C LEU A 263 19.13 7.14 5.94
N THR A 264 19.79 6.71 6.99
CA THR A 264 21.25 6.78 7.05
C THR A 264 21.82 5.81 5.99
N GLU A 265 22.82 6.23 5.23
CA GLU A 265 23.41 5.41 4.14
C GLU A 265 23.90 4.05 4.63
N SER A 266 24.36 3.95 5.88
CA SER A 266 24.77 2.69 6.51
C SER A 266 23.64 1.63 6.62
N MET A 267 22.39 2.00 6.39
CA MET A 267 21.25 1.07 6.37
C MET A 267 20.77 0.72 4.95
N LEU A 268 21.34 1.33 3.92
CA LEU A 268 20.86 1.11 2.55
C LEU A 268 21.20 -0.29 2.04
N GLU A 269 22.38 -0.83 2.39
CA GLU A 269 22.75 -2.21 2.00
C GLU A 269 21.73 -3.23 2.51
N GLU A 270 21.35 -3.14 3.79
CA GLU A 270 20.34 -4.05 4.33
C GLU A 270 18.96 -3.80 3.72
N ALA A 271 18.59 -2.54 3.45
CA ALA A 271 17.32 -2.21 2.79
C ALA A 271 17.27 -2.86 1.39
N PHE A 272 18.31 -2.74 0.58
CA PHE A 272 18.38 -3.39 -0.74
C PHE A 272 18.40 -4.92 -0.62
N ALA A 273 19.20 -5.48 0.27
CA ALA A 273 19.24 -6.93 0.50
C ALA A 273 17.87 -7.50 0.91
N MET A 274 17.11 -6.78 1.75
CA MET A 274 15.73 -7.14 2.09
C MET A 274 14.82 -7.11 0.86
N GLY A 275 14.91 -6.06 0.05
CA GLY A 275 14.11 -5.93 -1.18
C GLY A 275 14.40 -7.05 -2.18
N GLU A 276 15.66 -7.39 -2.40
CA GLU A 276 16.09 -8.47 -3.31
C GLU A 276 15.62 -9.84 -2.81
N ARG A 277 15.77 -10.14 -1.52
CA ARG A 277 15.25 -11.38 -0.92
C ARG A 277 13.73 -11.46 -1.05
N PHE A 278 13.03 -10.34 -0.89
CA PHE A 278 11.59 -10.28 -1.03
C PHE A 278 11.14 -10.55 -2.48
N VAL A 279 11.77 -9.91 -3.47
CA VAL A 279 11.53 -10.18 -4.90
C VAL A 279 11.71 -11.68 -5.20
N ALA A 280 12.83 -12.25 -4.78
CA ALA A 280 13.12 -13.67 -4.98
C ALA A 280 12.08 -14.58 -4.28
N ALA A 281 11.60 -14.22 -3.09
CA ALA A 281 10.56 -14.96 -2.39
C ALA A 281 9.23 -14.93 -3.14
N THR A 282 8.82 -13.77 -3.67
CA THR A 282 7.59 -13.66 -4.46
C THR A 282 7.65 -14.44 -5.77
N GLN A 283 8.82 -14.49 -6.43
CA GLN A 283 9.04 -15.27 -7.65
C GLN A 283 8.96 -16.78 -7.38
N ARG A 284 9.43 -17.23 -6.22
CA ARG A 284 9.27 -18.64 -5.80
C ARG A 284 7.82 -19.00 -5.43
N ALA A 285 7.06 -18.04 -4.92
CA ALA A 285 5.66 -18.24 -4.57
C ALA A 285 4.73 -18.32 -5.80
N GLY A 286 5.08 -17.68 -6.90
CA GLY A 286 4.32 -17.73 -8.15
C GLY A 286 4.88 -16.78 -9.21
N THR A 287 4.71 -17.14 -10.47
CA THR A 287 5.13 -16.34 -11.62
C THR A 287 4.08 -15.27 -11.93
N PRO A 288 4.48 -14.03 -12.21
CA PRO A 288 5.84 -13.51 -12.38
C PRO A 288 6.52 -13.06 -11.07
N GLY A 289 5.93 -13.26 -9.90
CA GLY A 289 6.34 -12.64 -8.66
C GLY A 289 5.88 -11.19 -8.57
N VAL A 290 6.54 -10.36 -7.77
CA VAL A 290 6.26 -8.94 -7.73
C VAL A 290 6.82 -8.25 -8.99
N VAL A 291 6.02 -7.36 -9.58
CA VAL A 291 6.40 -6.53 -10.73
C VAL A 291 6.00 -5.10 -10.44
N GLY A 292 6.89 -4.16 -10.68
CA GLY A 292 6.64 -2.76 -10.44
C GLY A 292 6.75 -2.38 -8.95
N PRO A 293 5.93 -1.43 -8.47
CA PRO A 293 6.06 -0.86 -7.14
C PRO A 293 5.56 -1.78 -6.04
N PHE A 294 6.33 -1.86 -4.96
CA PHE A 294 5.94 -2.47 -3.69
C PHE A 294 6.59 -1.74 -2.52
N ALA A 295 6.12 -1.98 -1.31
CA ALA A 295 6.74 -1.40 -0.12
C ALA A 295 6.87 -2.42 1.02
N LEU A 296 8.01 -2.38 1.70
CA LEU A 296 8.22 -3.00 2.99
C LEU A 296 8.07 -1.94 4.07
N GLN A 297 7.07 -2.09 4.92
CA GLN A 297 6.76 -1.13 5.97
C GLN A 297 7.43 -1.60 7.26
N CYS A 298 8.42 -0.84 7.69
CA CYS A 298 9.31 -1.25 8.77
C CYS A 298 9.29 -0.28 9.94
N VAL A 299 9.74 -0.78 11.08
CA VAL A 299 10.22 0.01 12.22
C VAL A 299 11.72 -0.20 12.30
N ILE A 300 12.47 0.87 12.59
CA ILE A 300 13.89 0.76 12.89
C ILE A 300 14.04 0.60 14.39
N VAL A 301 14.38 -0.59 14.86
CA VAL A 301 14.58 -0.85 16.28
C VAL A 301 15.99 -0.45 16.73
N ALA A 302 16.08 -0.01 17.97
CA ALA A 302 17.36 0.33 18.59
C ALA A 302 18.24 -0.92 18.72
N GLY A 303 19.55 -0.73 18.55
CA GLY A 303 20.56 -1.78 18.73
C GLY A 303 21.79 -1.23 19.40
N PRO A 304 22.89 -1.93 19.44
CA PRO A 304 23.80 -2.18 18.33
C PRO A 304 23.71 -3.60 17.76
N PRO A 305 23.60 -3.76 16.40
CA PRO A 305 23.28 -2.72 15.41
C PRO A 305 21.79 -2.35 15.37
N LYS A 306 21.45 -1.19 14.81
CA LYS A 306 20.08 -0.87 14.41
C LYS A 306 19.58 -1.89 13.38
N ALA A 307 18.31 -2.26 13.45
CA ALA A 307 17.75 -3.26 12.54
C ALA A 307 16.35 -2.89 12.06
N PHE A 308 15.98 -3.34 10.87
CA PHE A 308 14.61 -3.26 10.37
C PHE A 308 13.77 -4.41 10.93
N VAL A 309 12.53 -4.08 11.32
CA VAL A 309 11.48 -5.05 11.63
C VAL A 309 10.30 -4.72 10.72
N CYS A 310 10.02 -5.57 9.74
CA CYS A 310 8.97 -5.36 8.75
C CYS A 310 7.61 -5.84 9.32
N TYR A 311 6.65 -4.94 9.47
CA TYR A 311 5.36 -5.24 10.10
C TYR A 311 4.19 -5.25 9.11
N ASP A 312 4.39 -4.81 7.87
CA ASP A 312 3.38 -4.78 6.82
C ASP A 312 4.03 -4.71 5.43
N VAL A 313 3.32 -5.19 4.41
CA VAL A 313 3.78 -5.20 3.02
C VAL A 313 2.70 -4.58 2.13
N SER A 314 3.11 -3.89 1.08
CA SER A 314 2.22 -3.43 0.01
C SER A 314 2.72 -3.95 -1.32
N LEU A 315 1.85 -4.63 -2.07
CA LEU A 315 2.17 -5.32 -3.33
C LEU A 315 1.58 -4.61 -4.57
N ARG A 316 1.30 -3.35 -4.42
CA ARG A 316 0.76 -2.42 -5.44
C ARG A 316 1.35 -1.04 -5.18
N ILE A 317 0.87 0.01 -5.87
CA ILE A 317 1.37 1.37 -5.58
C ILE A 317 1.14 1.70 -4.10
N PRO A 318 2.21 1.93 -3.32
CA PRO A 318 2.09 2.42 -1.96
C PRO A 318 1.42 3.80 -1.94
N GLY A 319 0.74 4.14 -0.86
CA GLY A 319 0.07 5.44 -0.72
C GLY A 319 1.02 6.62 -0.49
N SER A 320 2.17 6.65 -1.18
CA SER A 320 3.24 7.58 -0.89
C SER A 320 3.73 8.35 -2.13
N PRO A 321 2.96 9.32 -2.65
CA PRO A 321 3.42 10.16 -3.77
C PRO A 321 4.63 11.03 -3.41
N GLY A 322 4.92 11.19 -2.12
CA GLY A 322 6.06 11.96 -1.61
C GLY A 322 7.43 11.32 -1.83
N THR A 323 7.52 10.09 -2.32
CA THR A 323 8.80 9.39 -2.55
C THR A 323 9.74 10.15 -3.48
N ARG A 324 9.21 10.85 -4.49
CA ARG A 324 9.99 11.70 -5.40
C ARG A 324 10.76 12.83 -4.71
N TYR A 325 10.40 13.20 -3.49
CA TYR A 325 11.09 14.24 -2.71
C TYR A 325 12.22 13.68 -1.84
N THR A 326 12.54 12.39 -2.00
CA THR A 326 13.76 11.76 -1.49
C THR A 326 14.77 11.60 -2.63
N PRO A 327 16.08 11.55 -2.35
CA PRO A 327 17.08 11.62 -3.42
C PRO A 327 17.28 10.31 -4.19
N TYR A 328 16.67 9.20 -3.79
CA TYR A 328 17.05 7.86 -4.24
C TYR A 328 16.80 7.64 -5.74
N SER A 329 15.65 8.07 -6.27
CA SER A 329 15.39 7.99 -7.70
C SER A 329 16.33 8.88 -8.50
N ALA A 330 16.69 10.07 -7.98
CA ALA A 330 17.62 10.98 -8.64
C ALA A 330 19.06 10.42 -8.66
N TYR A 331 19.50 9.72 -7.61
CA TYR A 331 20.81 9.05 -7.61
C TYR A 331 20.93 8.01 -8.72
N ARG A 332 19.82 7.35 -9.07
CA ARG A 332 19.83 6.33 -10.12
C ARG A 332 19.61 6.91 -11.51
N TRP A 333 18.63 7.81 -11.66
CA TRP A 333 18.12 8.28 -12.94
C TRP A 333 18.61 9.69 -13.33
N GLY A 334 19.42 10.35 -12.48
CA GLY A 334 19.85 11.74 -12.67
C GLY A 334 18.73 12.77 -12.57
N ARG A 335 17.53 12.36 -12.19
CA ARG A 335 16.36 13.21 -11.97
C ARG A 335 15.36 12.56 -11.01
N ASP A 336 14.58 13.37 -10.34
CA ASP A 336 13.50 12.91 -9.46
C ASP A 336 12.42 12.20 -10.28
N LEU A 337 12.04 11.00 -9.84
CA LEU A 337 10.93 10.24 -10.39
C LEU A 337 9.86 10.01 -9.35
N SER A 338 8.61 10.14 -9.77
CA SER A 338 7.48 9.60 -9.00
C SER A 338 7.26 8.12 -9.34
N VAL A 339 6.53 7.42 -8.49
CA VAL A 339 6.17 6.01 -8.73
C VAL A 339 5.32 5.90 -10.00
N GLY A 340 4.35 6.81 -10.19
CA GLY A 340 3.51 6.83 -11.39
C GLY A 340 4.32 7.06 -12.67
N GLU A 341 5.32 7.93 -12.62
CA GLU A 341 6.23 8.16 -13.76
C GLU A 341 7.08 6.92 -14.04
N ARG A 342 7.60 6.25 -13.00
CA ARG A 342 8.39 5.02 -13.16
C ARG A 342 7.58 3.86 -13.74
N ILE A 343 6.28 3.73 -13.34
CA ILE A 343 5.36 2.77 -13.97
C ILE A 343 5.20 3.06 -15.45
N ALA A 344 4.95 4.32 -15.81
CA ALA A 344 4.78 4.72 -17.20
C ALA A 344 6.05 4.44 -18.03
N MET A 345 7.25 4.69 -17.46
CA MET A 345 8.54 4.32 -18.06
C MET A 345 8.62 2.79 -18.30
N GLU A 346 8.23 1.98 -17.31
CA GLU A 346 8.27 0.52 -17.45
C GLU A 346 7.37 0.02 -18.58
N VAL A 347 6.16 0.59 -18.69
CA VAL A 347 5.23 0.26 -19.79
C VAL A 347 5.83 0.66 -21.15
N VAL A 348 6.51 1.81 -21.23
CA VAL A 348 7.19 2.24 -22.47
C VAL A 348 8.36 1.29 -22.78
N PHE A 349 9.21 0.97 -21.80
CA PHE A 349 10.33 0.05 -22.00
C PHE A 349 9.87 -1.34 -22.44
N ALA A 350 8.83 -1.89 -21.80
CA ALA A 350 8.27 -3.17 -22.15
C ALA A 350 7.65 -3.17 -23.56
N ARG A 351 6.94 -2.10 -23.94
CA ARG A 351 6.39 -1.92 -25.28
C ARG A 351 7.49 -1.88 -26.34
N ASP A 352 8.50 -1.07 -26.11
CA ASP A 352 9.59 -0.84 -27.08
C ASP A 352 10.50 -2.08 -27.23
N ALA A 353 10.54 -2.94 -26.22
CA ALA A 353 11.20 -4.24 -26.23
C ALA A 353 10.32 -5.41 -26.66
N ASP A 354 9.04 -5.20 -26.97
CA ASP A 354 8.04 -6.25 -27.26
C ASP A 354 7.88 -7.28 -26.11
N ARG A 355 7.94 -6.79 -24.87
CA ARG A 355 7.95 -7.58 -23.64
C ARG A 355 6.81 -7.22 -22.68
N LEU A 356 5.69 -6.73 -23.19
CA LEU A 356 4.52 -6.36 -22.37
C LEU A 356 4.01 -7.53 -21.51
N ALA A 357 4.13 -8.76 -22.00
CA ALA A 357 3.73 -9.96 -21.25
C ALA A 357 4.53 -10.17 -19.95
N ASP A 358 5.71 -9.56 -19.82
CA ASP A 358 6.55 -9.68 -18.62
C ASP A 358 6.07 -8.76 -17.47
N ILE A 359 5.22 -7.77 -17.79
CA ILE A 359 4.75 -6.77 -16.83
C ILE A 359 3.22 -6.74 -16.66
N LEU A 360 2.49 -7.51 -17.45
CA LEU A 360 1.02 -7.53 -17.45
C LEU A 360 0.50 -8.92 -17.09
N THR A 361 -0.61 -8.93 -16.31
CA THR A 361 -1.36 -10.16 -16.03
C THR A 361 -2.83 -10.00 -16.40
#